data_8e2a05867855363407ca7d474f32c42e
#
_entry.id   8e2a05867855363407ca7d474f32c42e
#
_cell.length_a   1.000
_cell.length_b   1.000
_cell.length_c   1.000
_cell.angle_alpha   90.00
_cell.angle_beta   90.00
_cell.angle_gamma   90.00
#
_symmetry.space_group_name_H-M   'P 1'
#
loop_
_entity.id
_entity.type
_entity.pdbx_description
1 polymer ?
#
loop_
_entity_poly.entity_id
_entity_poly.type
_entity_poly.pdbx_seq_one_letter_code
_entity_poly.pdbx_strand_id
1 'polypeptide(L)'
;MDDRPVPHLAAILLMPAVFGLAILVAPVVGSLGLVWLAEFPVVEAICILLPALVAARAAESMRGALALRWPPARVLAGAFLFGATFWYLNAVLVAPLLAEHTSASDRALAGALADHTPLALELLVLAVVPAICEEILLRGAIARGLAARFGPVAAVLLSSGYFALLHLSLARALPTLVLGGFLAAIVLRTGSLVPAILIHALNNGAALLITHPSIAQALNDARLPPELFFGAACGGTVIGLFMMLHRR
;
A
#
# COMPACT_ATOMS: atom_id res chain seq x y z
N MET A 1 22.77 15.11 5.06
CA MET A 1 21.63 14.69 5.90
C MET A 1 21.89 13.25 6.30
N ASP A 2 21.77 12.95 7.58
CA ASP A 2 21.92 11.57 8.04
C ASP A 2 20.71 10.75 7.56
N ASP A 3 20.97 9.71 6.76
CA ASP A 3 19.98 8.83 6.13
C ASP A 3 19.87 7.49 6.87
N ARG A 4 20.40 7.41 8.11
CA ARG A 4 20.32 6.19 8.90
C ARG A 4 18.87 5.76 9.10
N PRO A 5 18.52 4.50 8.76
CA PRO A 5 17.16 3.99 8.94
C PRO A 5 16.82 3.81 10.42
N VAL A 6 15.55 3.51 10.68
CA VAL A 6 15.10 3.05 12.00
C VAL A 6 15.94 1.84 12.44
N PRO A 7 16.37 1.77 13.71
CA PRO A 7 17.12 0.63 14.22
C PRO A 7 16.39 -0.69 13.95
N HIS A 8 17.11 -1.73 13.53
CA HIS A 8 16.50 -3.01 13.13
C HIS A 8 15.69 -3.70 14.23
N LEU A 9 16.10 -3.55 15.50
CA LEU A 9 15.31 -4.07 16.62
C LEU A 9 13.95 -3.37 16.74
N ALA A 10 13.91 -2.04 16.58
CA ALA A 10 12.66 -1.30 16.56
C ALA A 10 11.80 -1.72 15.36
N ALA A 11 12.41 -1.89 14.17
CA ALA A 11 11.72 -2.37 12.98
C ALA A 11 11.08 -3.77 13.17
N ILE A 12 11.75 -4.68 13.88
CA ILE A 12 11.21 -6.02 14.20
C ILE A 12 10.02 -5.90 15.16
N LEU A 13 10.14 -5.05 16.18
CA LEU A 13 9.12 -4.91 17.23
C LEU A 13 7.88 -4.13 16.76
N LEU A 14 7.96 -3.38 15.66
CA LEU A 14 6.84 -2.62 15.13
C LEU A 14 5.63 -3.49 14.78
N MET A 15 5.83 -4.67 14.16
CA MET A 15 4.69 -5.51 13.77
C MET A 15 3.88 -6.03 14.96
N PRO A 16 4.49 -6.72 15.97
CA PRO A 16 3.72 -7.13 17.14
C PRO A 16 3.11 -5.93 17.89
N ALA A 17 3.77 -4.77 17.89
CA ALA A 17 3.22 -3.56 18.50
C ALA A 17 1.97 -3.06 17.77
N VAL A 18 1.99 -3.04 16.43
CA VAL A 18 0.85 -2.67 15.59
C VAL A 18 -0.34 -3.59 15.83
N PHE A 19 -0.13 -4.90 15.80
CA PHE A 19 -1.20 -5.88 16.10
C PHE A 19 -1.74 -5.75 17.52
N GLY A 20 -0.88 -5.57 18.51
CA GLY A 20 -1.29 -5.34 19.89
C GLY A 20 -2.12 -4.07 20.05
N LEU A 21 -1.71 -2.98 19.41
CA LEU A 21 -2.48 -1.73 19.38
C LEU A 21 -3.82 -1.90 18.65
N ALA A 22 -3.85 -2.58 17.53
CA ALA A 22 -5.10 -2.80 16.78
C ALA A 22 -6.12 -3.60 17.60
N ILE A 23 -5.68 -4.64 18.33
CA ILE A 23 -6.54 -5.42 19.23
C ILE A 23 -7.14 -4.54 20.34
N LEU A 24 -6.39 -3.58 20.87
CA LEU A 24 -6.82 -2.72 21.95
C LEU A 24 -7.66 -1.52 21.47
N VAL A 25 -7.24 -0.89 20.37
CA VAL A 25 -7.79 0.40 19.89
C VAL A 25 -9.04 0.19 19.04
N ALA A 26 -9.06 -0.79 18.12
CA ALA A 26 -10.17 -0.94 17.20
C ALA A 26 -11.53 -1.16 17.90
N PRO A 27 -11.64 -2.00 18.96
CA PRO A 27 -12.91 -2.12 19.69
C PRO A 27 -13.32 -0.83 20.40
N VAL A 28 -12.36 -0.06 20.93
CA VAL A 28 -12.64 1.22 21.60
C VAL A 28 -13.17 2.24 20.58
N VAL A 29 -12.50 2.37 19.43
CA VAL A 29 -12.94 3.28 18.34
C VAL A 29 -14.32 2.86 17.83
N GLY A 30 -14.56 1.57 17.60
CA GLY A 30 -15.87 1.04 17.19
C GLY A 30 -16.99 1.32 18.21
N SER A 31 -16.67 1.36 19.52
CA SER A 31 -17.63 1.70 20.56
C SER A 31 -18.05 3.18 20.58
N LEU A 32 -17.32 4.06 19.90
CA LEU A 32 -17.66 5.49 19.80
C LEU A 32 -18.83 5.77 18.87
N GLY A 33 -19.32 4.77 18.12
CA GLY A 33 -20.44 4.92 17.19
C GLY A 33 -20.17 5.86 16.02
N LEU A 34 -18.90 5.99 15.65
CA LEU A 34 -18.49 6.75 14.47
C LEU A 34 -18.95 6.01 13.20
N VAL A 35 -19.19 6.75 12.13
CA VAL A 35 -19.33 6.11 10.80
C VAL A 35 -18.00 5.48 10.40
N TRP A 36 -18.02 4.34 9.72
CA TRP A 36 -16.83 3.57 9.36
C TRP A 36 -15.76 4.39 8.62
N LEU A 37 -16.17 5.37 7.81
CA LEU A 37 -15.27 6.31 7.12
C LEU A 37 -14.47 7.20 8.08
N ALA A 38 -14.93 7.41 9.31
CA ALA A 38 -14.18 8.13 10.33
C ALA A 38 -13.39 7.15 11.24
N GLU A 39 -13.92 5.96 11.47
CA GLU A 39 -13.23 4.92 12.26
C GLU A 39 -11.93 4.48 11.59
N PHE A 40 -11.99 4.19 10.29
CA PHE A 40 -10.86 3.64 9.55
C PHE A 40 -9.61 4.55 9.60
N PRO A 41 -9.66 5.85 9.23
CA PRO A 41 -8.48 6.71 9.31
C PRO A 41 -7.98 6.93 10.73
N VAL A 42 -8.85 6.86 11.75
CA VAL A 42 -8.43 6.94 13.17
C VAL A 42 -7.61 5.71 13.55
N VAL A 43 -8.06 4.51 13.19
CA VAL A 43 -7.33 3.26 13.43
C VAL A 43 -6.01 3.26 12.67
N GLU A 44 -5.98 3.68 11.40
CA GLU A 44 -4.76 3.84 10.61
C GLU A 44 -3.76 4.80 11.27
N ALA A 45 -4.23 5.95 11.74
CA ALA A 45 -3.37 6.94 12.38
C ALA A 45 -2.76 6.43 13.70
N ILE A 46 -3.57 5.79 14.54
CA ILE A 46 -3.15 5.36 15.89
C ILE A 46 -2.35 4.05 15.82
N CYS A 47 -2.82 3.07 15.06
CA CYS A 47 -2.23 1.72 15.08
C CYS A 47 -1.08 1.56 14.08
N ILE A 48 -1.09 2.28 12.96
CA ILE A 48 -0.13 2.13 11.87
C ILE A 48 0.88 3.29 11.86
N LEU A 49 0.39 4.53 11.69
CA LEU A 49 1.26 5.68 11.52
C LEU A 49 2.02 6.06 12.79
N LEU A 50 1.34 6.17 13.93
CA LEU A 50 1.95 6.63 15.18
C LEU A 50 3.12 5.77 15.65
N PRO A 51 3.05 4.41 15.68
CA PRO A 51 4.20 3.57 16.05
C PRO A 51 5.40 3.77 15.11
N ALA A 52 5.18 3.94 13.81
CA ALA A 52 6.24 4.19 12.85
C ALA A 52 6.94 5.53 13.10
N LEU A 53 6.17 6.58 13.38
CA LEU A 53 6.71 7.91 13.70
C LEU A 53 7.47 7.91 15.04
N VAL A 54 6.96 7.20 16.05
CA VAL A 54 7.64 7.04 17.34
C VAL A 54 8.99 6.34 17.16
N ALA A 55 9.02 5.24 16.40
CA ALA A 55 10.26 4.52 16.09
C ALA A 55 11.25 5.38 15.29
N ALA A 56 10.76 6.19 14.35
CA ALA A 56 11.59 7.08 13.54
C ALA A 56 12.19 8.25 14.35
N ARG A 57 11.60 8.61 15.50
CA ARG A 57 12.18 9.64 16.40
C ARG A 57 13.47 9.20 17.07
N ALA A 58 13.74 7.88 17.11
CA ALA A 58 15.02 7.36 17.63
C ALA A 58 16.20 7.61 16.67
N ALA A 59 15.93 8.01 15.42
CA ALA A 59 16.96 8.39 14.45
C ALA A 59 17.28 9.89 14.53
N GLU A 60 18.47 10.28 14.09
CA GLU A 60 18.90 11.69 14.07
C GLU A 60 18.03 12.58 13.16
N SER A 61 17.46 12.00 12.09
CA SER A 61 16.55 12.65 11.18
C SER A 61 15.39 11.75 10.82
N MET A 62 14.18 12.09 11.25
CA MET A 62 12.97 11.37 10.88
C MET A 62 12.75 11.34 9.36
N ARG A 63 13.00 12.46 8.65
CA ARG A 63 12.90 12.52 7.18
C ARG A 63 13.89 11.59 6.50
N GLY A 64 15.12 11.52 7.01
CA GLY A 64 16.14 10.59 6.53
C GLY A 64 15.79 9.14 6.86
N ALA A 65 15.38 8.86 8.10
CA ALA A 65 15.02 7.51 8.54
C ALA A 65 13.85 6.91 7.75
N LEU A 66 12.86 7.72 7.38
CA LEU A 66 11.68 7.29 6.61
C LEU A 66 11.82 7.50 5.10
N ALA A 67 12.99 7.95 4.60
CA ALA A 67 13.20 8.27 3.18
C ALA A 67 12.18 9.27 2.60
N LEU A 68 11.73 10.24 3.38
CA LEU A 68 10.79 11.28 2.97
C LEU A 68 11.51 12.36 2.14
N ARG A 69 11.88 12.00 0.92
CA ARG A 69 12.54 12.89 -0.05
C ARG A 69 11.89 12.77 -1.43
N TRP A 70 11.90 13.88 -2.17
CA TRP A 70 11.40 13.88 -3.53
C TRP A 70 12.39 13.17 -4.46
N PRO A 71 11.93 12.21 -5.26
CA PRO A 71 12.76 11.56 -6.25
C PRO A 71 12.82 12.41 -7.53
N PRO A 72 13.72 12.10 -8.49
CA PRO A 72 13.71 12.71 -9.82
C PRO A 72 12.36 12.54 -10.53
N ALA A 73 11.97 13.51 -11.36
CA ALA A 73 10.68 13.52 -12.08
C ALA A 73 10.42 12.22 -12.88
N ARG A 74 11.46 11.63 -13.49
CA ARG A 74 11.34 10.34 -14.20
C ARG A 74 10.88 9.20 -13.31
N VAL A 75 11.31 9.20 -12.03
CA VAL A 75 10.90 8.17 -11.05
C VAL A 75 9.43 8.36 -10.68
N LEU A 76 8.97 9.60 -10.54
CA LEU A 76 7.55 9.91 -10.32
C LEU A 76 6.69 9.50 -11.52
N ALA A 77 7.13 9.83 -12.73
CA ALA A 77 6.43 9.43 -13.95
C ALA A 77 6.38 7.90 -14.09
N GLY A 78 7.48 7.20 -13.77
CA GLY A 78 7.53 5.74 -13.74
C GLY A 78 6.60 5.15 -12.67
N ALA A 79 6.55 5.76 -11.49
CA ALA A 79 5.66 5.33 -10.40
C ALA A 79 4.19 5.53 -10.77
N PHE A 80 3.85 6.66 -11.39
CA PHE A 80 2.50 6.90 -11.89
C PHE A 80 2.09 5.86 -12.93
N LEU A 81 2.95 5.62 -13.93
CA LEU A 81 2.66 4.66 -14.99
C LEU A 81 2.55 3.23 -14.45
N PHE A 82 3.48 2.83 -13.56
CA PHE A 82 3.42 1.52 -12.89
C PHE A 82 2.13 1.38 -12.05
N GLY A 83 1.83 2.34 -11.19
CA GLY A 83 0.64 2.30 -10.32
C GLY A 83 -0.67 2.29 -11.12
N ALA A 84 -0.73 3.06 -12.21
CA ALA A 84 -1.90 3.11 -13.09
C ALA A 84 -2.13 1.83 -13.91
N THR A 85 -1.13 0.95 -14.04
CA THR A 85 -1.21 -0.24 -14.89
C THR A 85 -1.06 -1.55 -14.14
N PHE A 86 -0.21 -1.62 -13.13
CA PHE A 86 0.08 -2.85 -12.38
C PHE A 86 -1.14 -3.38 -11.61
N TRP A 87 -2.01 -2.50 -11.10
CA TRP A 87 -3.22 -2.92 -10.40
C TRP A 87 -4.07 -3.89 -11.23
N TYR A 88 -4.17 -3.66 -12.56
CA TYR A 88 -4.93 -4.53 -13.46
C TYR A 88 -4.29 -5.91 -13.57
N LEU A 89 -2.96 -5.99 -13.75
CA LEU A 89 -2.25 -7.27 -13.78
C LEU A 89 -2.41 -8.02 -12.46
N ASN A 90 -2.31 -7.32 -11.34
CA ASN A 90 -2.50 -7.91 -10.01
C ASN A 90 -3.94 -8.44 -9.84
N ALA A 91 -4.94 -7.69 -10.32
CA ALA A 91 -6.35 -8.08 -10.26
C ALA A 91 -6.68 -9.30 -11.14
N VAL A 92 -6.11 -9.39 -12.36
CA VAL A 92 -6.47 -10.46 -13.30
C VAL A 92 -5.58 -11.71 -13.19
N LEU A 93 -4.32 -11.56 -12.73
CA LEU A 93 -3.39 -12.69 -12.67
C LEU A 93 -3.19 -13.23 -11.25
N VAL A 94 -3.24 -12.37 -10.23
CA VAL A 94 -2.85 -12.74 -8.86
C VAL A 94 -4.07 -12.91 -7.95
N ALA A 95 -4.99 -11.95 -7.94
CA ALA A 95 -6.16 -12.01 -7.07
C ALA A 95 -7.03 -13.27 -7.25
N PRO A 96 -7.27 -13.79 -8.47
CA PRO A 96 -8.09 -15.00 -8.66
C PRO A 96 -7.51 -16.25 -8.00
N LEU A 97 -6.19 -16.31 -7.76
CA LEU A 97 -5.53 -17.50 -7.20
C LEU A 97 -6.01 -17.84 -5.77
N LEU A 98 -6.49 -16.86 -5.02
CA LEU A 98 -7.01 -17.04 -3.67
C LEU A 98 -8.44 -16.49 -3.49
N ALA A 99 -9.15 -16.21 -4.58
CA ALA A 99 -10.49 -15.60 -4.52
C ALA A 99 -11.53 -16.47 -3.79
N GLU A 100 -11.39 -17.79 -3.80
CA GLU A 100 -12.25 -18.72 -3.07
C GLU A 100 -12.21 -18.53 -1.55
N HIS A 101 -11.14 -17.91 -1.02
CA HIS A 101 -10.93 -17.64 0.40
C HIS A 101 -11.51 -16.28 0.83
N THR A 102 -12.37 -15.66 0.02
CA THR A 102 -13.03 -14.38 0.37
C THR A 102 -13.87 -14.55 1.65
N SER A 103 -13.51 -13.81 2.69
CA SER A 103 -14.14 -13.88 4.01
C SER A 103 -15.46 -13.11 4.09
N ALA A 104 -16.20 -13.30 5.17
CA ALA A 104 -17.40 -12.50 5.44
C ALA A 104 -17.06 -11.01 5.64
N SER A 105 -15.92 -10.70 6.27
CA SER A 105 -15.44 -9.33 6.42
C SER A 105 -15.05 -8.66 5.09
N ASP A 106 -14.47 -9.41 4.15
CA ASP A 106 -14.18 -8.89 2.81
C ASP A 106 -15.48 -8.52 2.07
N ARG A 107 -16.52 -9.36 2.18
CA ARG A 107 -17.84 -9.08 1.59
C ARG A 107 -18.57 -7.93 2.28
N ALA A 108 -18.45 -7.82 3.60
CA ALA A 108 -19.03 -6.72 4.37
C ALA A 108 -18.41 -5.38 3.98
N LEU A 109 -17.08 -5.33 3.82
CA LEU A 109 -16.38 -4.12 3.34
C LEU A 109 -16.85 -3.73 1.94
N ALA A 110 -16.93 -4.70 1.01
CA ALA A 110 -17.43 -4.45 -0.34
C ALA A 110 -18.89 -3.93 -0.34
N GLY A 111 -19.74 -4.45 0.56
CA GLY A 111 -21.11 -3.97 0.75
C GLY A 111 -21.18 -2.55 1.31
N ALA A 112 -20.35 -2.22 2.29
CA ALA A 112 -20.30 -0.88 2.89
C ALA A 112 -19.88 0.20 1.87
N LEU A 113 -19.07 -0.16 0.87
CA LEU A 113 -18.65 0.73 -0.22
C LEU A 113 -19.79 1.01 -1.24
N ALA A 114 -20.83 0.18 -1.26
CA ALA A 114 -21.98 0.39 -2.15
C ALA A 114 -22.99 1.45 -1.65
N ASP A 115 -22.87 1.90 -0.42
CA ASP A 115 -23.79 2.85 0.22
C ASP A 115 -23.36 4.31 -0.04
N HIS A 116 -23.87 4.92 -1.09
CA HIS A 116 -23.97 6.38 -1.38
C HIS A 116 -22.90 7.34 -0.80
N THR A 117 -21.71 6.84 -0.49
CA THR A 117 -20.59 7.68 -0.04
C THR A 117 -20.03 8.45 -1.23
N PRO A 118 -19.71 9.75 -1.11
CA PRO A 118 -19.03 10.47 -2.18
C PRO A 118 -17.70 9.80 -2.55
N LEU A 119 -17.53 9.43 -3.82
CA LEU A 119 -16.34 8.76 -4.34
C LEU A 119 -15.02 9.45 -3.94
N ALA A 120 -15.02 10.80 -3.91
CA ALA A 120 -13.84 11.55 -3.50
C ALA A 120 -13.43 11.26 -2.04
N LEU A 121 -14.41 11.05 -1.15
CA LEU A 121 -14.16 10.70 0.24
C LEU A 121 -13.69 9.25 0.38
N GLU A 122 -14.26 8.32 -0.38
CA GLU A 122 -13.79 6.93 -0.44
C GLU A 122 -12.35 6.85 -0.93
N LEU A 123 -12.01 7.56 -2.01
CA LEU A 123 -10.64 7.63 -2.53
C LEU A 123 -9.67 8.21 -1.49
N LEU A 124 -10.07 9.26 -0.78
CA LEU A 124 -9.24 9.82 0.28
C LEU A 124 -9.01 8.81 1.40
N VAL A 125 -10.08 8.23 1.93
CA VAL A 125 -10.04 7.38 3.14
C VAL A 125 -9.47 6.00 2.86
N LEU A 126 -9.78 5.39 1.71
CA LEU A 126 -9.41 4.00 1.42
C LEU A 126 -8.23 3.85 0.45
N ALA A 127 -7.85 4.91 -0.26
CA ALA A 127 -6.69 4.84 -1.13
C ALA A 127 -5.52 5.69 -0.62
N VAL A 128 -5.75 6.97 -0.29
CA VAL A 128 -4.67 7.89 0.06
C VAL A 128 -4.20 7.71 1.50
N VAL A 129 -5.12 7.64 2.46
CA VAL A 129 -4.76 7.51 3.90
C VAL A 129 -3.98 6.23 4.16
N PRO A 130 -4.45 5.01 3.79
CA PRO A 130 -3.68 3.80 4.02
C PRO A 130 -2.36 3.80 3.25
N ALA A 131 -2.31 4.29 2.00
CA ALA A 131 -1.07 4.39 1.26
C ALA A 131 0.00 5.24 1.98
N ILE A 132 -0.40 6.30 2.68
CA ILE A 132 0.54 7.10 3.47
C ILE A 132 0.94 6.36 4.75
N CYS A 133 -0.03 5.89 5.54
CA CYS A 133 0.22 5.29 6.85
C CYS A 133 1.03 3.99 6.73
N GLU A 134 0.58 3.10 5.85
CA GLU A 134 1.20 1.79 5.68
C GLU A 134 2.58 1.87 5.01
N GLU A 135 2.78 2.77 4.02
CA GLU A 135 4.11 2.92 3.43
C GLU A 135 5.12 3.53 4.39
N ILE A 136 4.72 4.48 5.24
CA ILE A 136 5.59 5.02 6.30
C ILE A 136 6.00 3.90 7.26
N LEU A 137 5.07 3.05 7.68
CA LEU A 137 5.36 1.90 8.55
C LEU A 137 6.24 0.87 7.83
N LEU A 138 5.73 0.32 6.73
CA LEU A 138 6.29 -0.89 6.11
C LEU A 138 7.57 -0.62 5.33
N ARG A 139 7.62 0.46 4.55
CA ARG A 139 8.78 0.75 3.70
C ARG A 139 9.70 1.78 4.33
N GLY A 140 9.12 2.80 4.98
CA GLY A 140 9.89 3.81 5.70
C GLY A 140 10.64 3.23 6.89
N ALA A 141 9.93 2.62 7.83
CA ALA A 141 10.51 2.13 9.08
C ALA A 141 10.99 0.68 8.97
N ILE A 142 10.11 -0.27 8.60
CA ILE A 142 10.41 -1.72 8.69
C ILE A 142 11.39 -2.15 7.61
N ALA A 143 11.07 -2.00 6.32
CA ALA A 143 11.92 -2.53 5.24
C ALA A 143 13.32 -1.93 5.26
N ARG A 144 13.45 -0.62 5.47
CA ARG A 144 14.76 0.05 5.55
C ARG A 144 15.55 -0.36 6.79
N GLY A 145 14.89 -0.47 7.94
CA GLY A 145 15.51 -0.95 9.18
C GLY A 145 16.00 -2.40 9.07
N LEU A 146 15.22 -3.27 8.45
CA LEU A 146 15.60 -4.67 8.19
C LEU A 146 16.72 -4.78 7.14
N ALA A 147 16.67 -3.96 6.07
CA ALA A 147 17.68 -3.99 5.01
C ALA A 147 19.08 -3.65 5.53
N ALA A 148 19.19 -2.73 6.49
CA ALA A 148 20.46 -2.36 7.10
C ALA A 148 21.14 -3.52 7.86
N ARG A 149 20.36 -4.51 8.35
CA ARG A 149 20.89 -5.65 9.12
C ARG A 149 20.90 -6.95 8.35
N PHE A 150 19.86 -7.23 7.55
CA PHE A 150 19.62 -8.53 6.93
C PHE A 150 19.74 -8.49 5.40
N GLY A 151 20.05 -7.33 4.84
CA GLY A 151 20.13 -7.12 3.40
C GLY A 151 18.78 -6.92 2.71
N PRO A 152 18.81 -6.46 1.43
CA PRO A 152 17.62 -6.02 0.72
C PRO A 152 16.62 -7.15 0.44
N VAL A 153 17.07 -8.36 0.13
CA VAL A 153 16.18 -9.48 -0.20
C VAL A 153 15.33 -9.88 1.00
N ALA A 154 15.97 -10.09 2.17
CA ALA A 154 15.24 -10.43 3.39
C ALA A 154 14.26 -9.30 3.78
N ALA A 155 14.68 -8.05 3.64
CA ALA A 155 13.84 -6.90 3.95
C ALA A 155 12.59 -6.83 3.03
N VAL A 156 12.75 -7.08 1.73
CA VAL A 156 11.62 -7.16 0.79
C VAL A 156 10.66 -8.26 1.20
N LEU A 157 11.14 -9.48 1.41
CA LEU A 157 10.29 -10.62 1.76
C LEU A 157 9.55 -10.42 3.08
N LEU A 158 10.25 -9.99 4.13
CA LEU A 158 9.66 -9.80 5.45
C LEU A 158 8.65 -8.65 5.48
N SER A 159 8.99 -7.49 4.91
CA SER A 159 8.05 -6.35 4.89
C SER A 159 6.83 -6.61 4.02
N SER A 160 6.97 -7.38 2.95
CA SER A 160 5.83 -7.78 2.10
C SER A 160 4.95 -8.82 2.80
N GLY A 161 5.54 -9.76 3.51
CA GLY A 161 4.82 -10.71 4.37
C GLY A 161 4.04 -10.00 5.47
N TYR A 162 4.63 -9.00 6.11
CA TYR A 162 3.94 -8.16 7.09
C TYR A 162 2.78 -7.40 6.48
N PHE A 163 2.95 -6.88 5.26
CA PHE A 163 1.88 -6.21 4.53
C PHE A 163 0.69 -7.13 4.25
N ALA A 164 0.96 -8.35 3.80
CA ALA A 164 -0.08 -9.36 3.60
C ALA A 164 -0.82 -9.71 4.91
N LEU A 165 -0.08 -9.85 6.01
CA LEU A 165 -0.65 -10.15 7.33
C LEU A 165 -1.53 -9.02 7.88
N LEU A 166 -1.19 -7.75 7.64
CA LEU A 166 -2.00 -6.62 8.10
C LEU A 166 -3.43 -6.65 7.55
N HIS A 167 -3.63 -7.24 6.39
CA HIS A 167 -4.96 -7.30 5.77
C HIS A 167 -5.89 -8.34 6.40
N LEU A 168 -5.39 -9.29 7.21
CA LEU A 168 -6.17 -10.35 7.86
C LEU A 168 -7.15 -11.06 6.92
N SER A 169 -6.83 -11.12 5.64
CA SER A 169 -7.64 -11.72 4.57
C SER A 169 -6.78 -12.61 3.69
N LEU A 170 -7.13 -13.89 3.60
CA LEU A 170 -6.38 -14.82 2.75
C LEU A 170 -6.57 -14.49 1.27
N ALA A 171 -7.76 -14.06 0.86
CA ALA A 171 -8.03 -13.64 -0.52
C ALA A 171 -7.16 -12.45 -0.95
N ARG A 172 -6.87 -11.53 -0.03
CA ARG A 172 -6.02 -10.36 -0.28
C ARG A 172 -4.53 -10.61 -0.05
N ALA A 173 -4.16 -11.71 0.62
CA ALA A 173 -2.79 -11.97 1.04
C ALA A 173 -1.80 -11.99 -0.13
N LEU A 174 -2.11 -12.73 -1.19
CA LEU A 174 -1.20 -12.86 -2.33
C LEU A 174 -1.09 -11.57 -3.18
N PRO A 175 -2.20 -10.89 -3.54
CA PRO A 175 -2.13 -9.59 -4.21
C PRO A 175 -1.32 -8.54 -3.43
N THR A 176 -1.51 -8.47 -2.11
CA THR A 176 -0.78 -7.51 -1.27
C THR A 176 0.67 -7.90 -1.06
N LEU A 177 0.99 -9.19 -0.97
CA LEU A 177 2.36 -9.69 -0.93
C LEU A 177 3.14 -9.28 -2.20
N VAL A 178 2.55 -9.49 -3.37
CA VAL A 178 3.18 -9.17 -4.66
C VAL A 178 3.37 -7.66 -4.82
N LEU A 179 2.32 -6.87 -4.58
CA LEU A 179 2.43 -5.41 -4.59
C LEU A 179 3.49 -4.95 -3.58
N GLY A 180 3.44 -5.50 -2.37
CA GLY A 180 4.37 -5.23 -1.29
C GLY A 180 5.84 -5.41 -1.66
N GLY A 181 6.12 -6.48 -2.41
CA GLY A 181 7.45 -6.79 -2.91
C GLY A 181 7.98 -5.70 -3.85
N PHE A 182 7.16 -5.26 -4.80
CA PHE A 182 7.53 -4.16 -5.70
C PHE A 182 7.75 -2.85 -4.94
N LEU A 183 6.84 -2.48 -4.03
CA LEU A 183 6.96 -1.25 -3.25
C LEU A 183 8.23 -1.21 -2.41
N ALA A 184 8.55 -2.32 -1.71
CA ALA A 184 9.77 -2.41 -0.91
C ALA A 184 11.04 -2.34 -1.79
N ALA A 185 11.07 -3.05 -2.90
CA ALA A 185 12.20 -3.01 -3.84
C ALA A 185 12.41 -1.61 -4.43
N ILE A 186 11.33 -0.91 -4.80
CA ILE A 186 11.37 0.45 -5.33
C ILE A 186 11.93 1.42 -4.29
N VAL A 187 11.45 1.37 -3.03
CA VAL A 187 11.95 2.25 -1.95
C VAL A 187 13.42 1.99 -1.66
N LEU A 188 13.83 0.74 -1.52
CA LEU A 188 15.23 0.39 -1.27
C LEU A 188 16.15 0.79 -2.45
N ARG A 189 15.64 0.75 -3.67
CA ARG A 189 16.40 1.11 -4.86
C ARG A 189 16.48 2.61 -5.11
N THR A 190 15.38 3.34 -4.92
CA THR A 190 15.30 4.79 -5.19
C THR A 190 15.71 5.63 -4.00
N GLY A 191 15.66 5.08 -2.80
CA GLY A 191 15.88 5.80 -1.54
C GLY A 191 14.79 6.83 -1.25
N SER A 192 13.62 6.71 -1.86
CA SER A 192 12.48 7.61 -1.66
C SER A 192 11.21 6.82 -1.39
N LEU A 193 10.42 7.27 -0.41
CA LEU A 193 9.13 6.69 -0.07
C LEU A 193 8.00 7.16 -1.01
N VAL A 194 8.16 8.34 -1.62
CA VAL A 194 7.11 8.98 -2.44
C VAL A 194 6.62 8.12 -3.60
N PRO A 195 7.49 7.42 -4.37
CA PRO A 195 7.02 6.52 -5.44
C PRO A 195 6.14 5.39 -4.92
N ALA A 196 6.47 4.81 -3.76
CA ALA A 196 5.68 3.72 -3.17
C ALA A 196 4.30 4.22 -2.72
N ILE A 197 4.22 5.36 -2.06
CA ILE A 197 2.94 6.00 -1.69
C ILE A 197 2.08 6.24 -2.93
N LEU A 198 2.66 6.79 -4.01
CA LEU A 198 1.94 7.06 -5.24
C LEU A 198 1.41 5.78 -5.90
N ILE A 199 2.25 4.75 -6.03
CA ILE A 199 1.85 3.45 -6.60
C ILE A 199 0.73 2.82 -5.78
N HIS A 200 0.88 2.81 -4.45
CA HIS A 200 -0.09 2.21 -3.54
C HIS A 200 -1.44 2.94 -3.62
N ALA A 201 -1.44 4.28 -3.55
CA ALA A 201 -2.67 5.07 -3.68
C ALA A 201 -3.36 4.86 -5.04
N LEU A 202 -2.61 4.77 -6.14
CA LEU A 202 -3.14 4.48 -7.46
C LEU A 202 -3.71 3.06 -7.55
N ASN A 203 -3.03 2.07 -6.96
CA ASN A 203 -3.53 0.69 -6.92
C ASN A 203 -4.87 0.59 -6.18
N ASN A 204 -4.96 1.17 -4.98
CA ASN A 204 -6.19 1.15 -4.19
C ASN A 204 -7.30 2.00 -4.85
N GLY A 205 -6.93 3.18 -5.36
CA GLY A 205 -7.87 4.05 -6.06
C GLY A 205 -8.45 3.41 -7.33
N ALA A 206 -7.62 2.72 -8.12
CA ALA A 206 -8.09 2.01 -9.30
C ALA A 206 -9.08 0.89 -8.94
N ALA A 207 -8.79 0.11 -7.88
CA ALA A 207 -9.69 -0.93 -7.39
C ALA A 207 -11.06 -0.35 -6.97
N LEU A 208 -11.09 0.81 -6.30
CA LEU A 208 -12.33 1.51 -5.95
C LEU A 208 -13.07 2.03 -7.19
N LEU A 209 -12.34 2.65 -8.11
CA LEU A 209 -12.94 3.22 -9.33
C LEU A 209 -13.64 2.17 -10.18
N ILE A 210 -13.04 1.00 -10.40
CA ILE A 210 -13.64 -0.05 -11.25
C ILE A 210 -14.87 -0.72 -10.60
N THR A 211 -14.98 -0.66 -9.27
CA THR A 211 -16.15 -1.17 -8.55
C THR A 211 -17.28 -0.15 -8.43
N HIS A 212 -16.99 1.13 -8.71
CA HIS A 212 -18.00 2.18 -8.67
C HIS A 212 -19.04 2.00 -9.80
N PRO A 213 -20.35 1.94 -9.52
CA PRO A 213 -21.39 1.54 -10.48
C PRO A 213 -21.36 2.31 -11.81
N SER A 214 -21.21 3.64 -11.76
CA SER A 214 -21.19 4.46 -12.98
C SER A 214 -19.96 4.21 -13.86
N ILE A 215 -18.81 3.92 -13.25
CA ILE A 215 -17.55 3.65 -13.98
C ILE A 215 -17.59 2.22 -14.54
N ALA A 216 -18.04 1.25 -13.74
CA ALA A 216 -18.22 -0.13 -14.20
C ALA A 216 -19.16 -0.20 -15.40
N GLN A 217 -20.29 0.54 -15.37
CA GLN A 217 -21.20 0.62 -16.50
C GLN A 217 -20.54 1.26 -17.72
N ALA A 218 -19.85 2.41 -17.57
CA ALA A 218 -19.17 3.07 -18.68
C ALA A 218 -18.09 2.19 -19.33
N LEU A 219 -17.34 1.41 -18.53
CA LEU A 219 -16.35 0.46 -19.03
C LEU A 219 -17.00 -0.69 -19.82
N ASN A 220 -18.13 -1.21 -19.34
CA ASN A 220 -18.88 -2.26 -20.04
C ASN A 220 -19.46 -1.74 -21.36
N ASP A 221 -19.99 -0.52 -21.37
CA ASP A 221 -20.57 0.11 -22.56
C ASP A 221 -19.50 0.42 -23.62
N ALA A 222 -18.28 0.73 -23.21
CA ALA A 222 -17.16 1.01 -24.11
C ALA A 222 -16.71 -0.22 -24.93
N ARG A 223 -17.05 -1.46 -24.50
CA ARG A 223 -16.73 -2.73 -25.20
C ARG A 223 -15.29 -2.85 -25.67
N LEU A 224 -14.35 -2.28 -24.90
CA LEU A 224 -12.94 -2.35 -25.26
C LEU A 224 -12.43 -3.80 -25.10
N PRO A 225 -11.63 -4.29 -26.06
CA PRO A 225 -11.10 -5.65 -26.02
C PRO A 225 -10.24 -5.86 -24.75
N PRO A 226 -10.45 -6.93 -23.97
CA PRO A 226 -9.63 -7.23 -22.79
C PRO A 226 -8.13 -7.32 -23.11
N GLU A 227 -7.77 -7.80 -24.32
CA GLU A 227 -6.39 -7.95 -24.78
C GLU A 227 -5.68 -6.58 -24.89
N LEU A 228 -6.43 -5.53 -25.25
CA LEU A 228 -5.89 -4.16 -25.30
C LEU A 228 -5.52 -3.67 -23.90
N PHE A 229 -6.39 -3.88 -22.92
CA PHE A 229 -6.10 -3.55 -21.52
C PHE A 229 -4.91 -4.34 -20.99
N PHE A 230 -4.85 -5.63 -21.27
CA PHE A 230 -3.76 -6.48 -20.83
C PHE A 230 -2.43 -6.07 -21.44
N GLY A 231 -2.40 -5.82 -22.74
CA GLY A 231 -1.19 -5.34 -23.43
C GLY A 231 -0.72 -3.98 -22.92
N ALA A 232 -1.64 -3.03 -22.74
CA ALA A 232 -1.33 -1.71 -22.18
C ALA A 232 -0.82 -1.83 -20.72
N ALA A 233 -1.43 -2.70 -19.92
CA ALA A 233 -1.00 -2.94 -18.54
C ALA A 233 0.40 -3.56 -18.47
N CYS A 234 0.70 -4.56 -19.30
CA CYS A 234 2.04 -5.13 -19.40
C CYS A 234 3.08 -4.08 -19.82
N GLY A 235 2.81 -3.36 -20.90
CA GLY A 235 3.71 -2.32 -21.42
C GLY A 235 3.95 -1.20 -20.40
N GLY A 236 2.88 -0.67 -19.83
CA GLY A 236 2.96 0.41 -18.83
C GLY A 236 3.72 -0.02 -17.57
N THR A 237 3.46 -1.23 -17.07
CA THR A 237 4.17 -1.78 -15.91
C THR A 237 5.67 -1.92 -16.17
N VAL A 238 6.06 -2.48 -17.31
CA VAL A 238 7.48 -2.66 -17.68
C VAL A 238 8.17 -1.31 -17.87
N ILE A 239 7.56 -0.39 -18.62
CA ILE A 239 8.11 0.94 -18.84
C ILE A 239 8.23 1.70 -17.51
N GLY A 240 7.21 1.66 -16.67
CA GLY A 240 7.22 2.28 -15.35
C GLY A 240 8.35 1.78 -14.47
N LEU A 241 8.55 0.45 -14.40
CA LEU A 241 9.68 -0.17 -13.70
C LEU A 241 11.02 0.29 -14.27
N PHE A 242 11.18 0.26 -15.59
CA PHE A 242 12.40 0.70 -16.25
C PHE A 242 12.74 2.16 -15.90
N MET A 243 11.75 3.07 -15.97
CA MET A 243 11.93 4.48 -15.61
C MET A 243 12.38 4.66 -14.15
N MET A 244 11.89 3.86 -13.22
CA MET A 244 12.26 3.94 -11.80
C MET A 244 13.63 3.33 -11.51
N LEU A 245 13.97 2.20 -12.13
CA LEU A 245 15.11 1.39 -11.73
C LEU A 245 16.38 1.65 -12.57
N HIS A 246 16.24 2.17 -13.79
CA HIS A 246 17.38 2.48 -14.65
C HIS A 246 18.21 3.64 -14.07
N ARG A 247 19.51 3.41 -13.88
CA ARG A 247 20.47 4.48 -13.52
C ARG A 247 20.98 5.12 -14.80
N ARG A 248 20.90 6.43 -14.88
CA ARG A 248 21.76 7.20 -15.79
C ARG A 248 23.09 7.42 -15.13
#